data_27a3f0351335c7c00274c69b5da72726
#
_entry.id   27a3f0351335c7c00274c69b5da72726
#
_cell.length_a   1.000
_cell.length_b   1.000
_cell.length_c   1.000
_cell.angle_alpha   90.00
_cell.angle_beta   90.00
_cell.angle_gamma   90.00
#
_symmetry.space_group_name_H-M   'P 1'
#
loop_
_entity.id
_entity.type
_entity.pdbx_description
1 polymer ?
#
loop_
_entity_poly.entity_id
_entity_poly.type
_entity_poly.pdbx_seq_one_letter_code
_entity_poly.pdbx_strand_id
1 'polypeptide(L)'
;VNYHNQMIAVIRQHTSTQFITHNFIPMNETGVDNFALAAPLDFTSYDNYPLGRTDLLMSDAPAEQLRRYMRSGHPDFATYYHDQTRGLLNRGFWIMEQQPGPVNWANNNPRPAPGMIRFWTIEAFAQGADCLCYFRWRQAPFAQEQMHAGLLRPDNSKTEAWSEAEQAIAEIARLDLGNQPIPKACVAIITGVEGLWVSDIEKQGQAYDFNSVQFSFYSALRELGVNVDFISIDADFSPYKIVVAPSLPIIDAAFVKKCKESNAQFIFGPRSGSKTSEFGYPQSLPP
;
A
#
# COMPACT_ATOMS: atom_id res chain seq x y z
N VAL A 1 0.40 18.83 3.61
CA VAL A 1 -1.03 18.86 3.98
C VAL A 1 -1.66 20.21 3.66
N ASN A 2 -1.18 21.36 4.20
CA ASN A 2 -1.82 22.67 4.00
C ASN A 2 -1.98 23.05 2.52
N TYR A 3 -0.94 22.91 1.71
CA TYR A 3 -1.00 23.19 0.28
C TYR A 3 -2.02 22.30 -0.45
N HIS A 4 -2.03 21.02 -0.13
CA HIS A 4 -3.00 20.06 -0.66
C HIS A 4 -4.45 20.46 -0.33
N ASN A 5 -4.72 20.83 0.92
CA ASN A 5 -6.05 21.27 1.34
C ASN A 5 -6.49 22.57 0.64
N GLN A 6 -5.55 23.49 0.40
CA GLN A 6 -5.82 24.71 -0.38
C GLN A 6 -6.19 24.39 -1.83
N MET A 7 -5.48 23.46 -2.47
CA MET A 7 -5.82 23.03 -3.84
C MET A 7 -7.22 22.43 -3.91
N ILE A 8 -7.57 21.55 -2.96
CA ILE A 8 -8.91 20.95 -2.87
C ILE A 8 -9.97 22.04 -2.67
N ALA A 9 -9.72 22.99 -1.77
CA ALA A 9 -10.65 24.09 -1.51
C ALA A 9 -10.89 24.94 -2.77
N VAL A 10 -9.87 25.22 -3.56
CA VAL A 10 -10.00 25.92 -4.84
C VAL A 10 -10.81 25.12 -5.85
N ILE A 11 -10.52 23.83 -6.01
CA ILE A 11 -11.26 22.95 -6.92
C ILE A 11 -12.73 22.91 -6.53
N ARG A 12 -13.06 22.80 -5.24
CA ARG A 12 -14.44 22.74 -4.72
C ARG A 12 -15.23 24.04 -4.91
N GLN A 13 -14.57 25.18 -5.16
CA GLN A 13 -15.25 26.41 -5.58
C GLN A 13 -15.83 26.33 -7.00
N HIS A 14 -15.29 25.44 -7.82
CA HIS A 14 -15.66 25.31 -9.24
C HIS A 14 -16.43 24.02 -9.54
N THR A 15 -16.42 23.05 -8.63
CA THR A 15 -17.13 21.78 -8.83
C THR A 15 -17.59 21.18 -7.50
N SER A 16 -18.81 20.63 -7.50
CA SER A 16 -19.39 19.92 -6.36
C SER A 16 -19.63 18.43 -6.63
N THR A 17 -19.55 18.01 -7.89
CA THR A 17 -19.95 16.66 -8.33
C THR A 17 -18.79 15.77 -8.76
N GLN A 18 -17.69 16.38 -9.23
CA GLN A 18 -16.50 15.62 -9.61
C GLN A 18 -15.76 15.15 -8.36
N PHE A 19 -15.33 13.90 -8.38
CA PHE A 19 -14.48 13.38 -7.32
C PHE A 19 -13.08 13.98 -7.38
N ILE A 20 -12.46 14.08 -6.22
CA ILE A 20 -11.05 14.49 -6.06
C ILE A 20 -10.31 13.34 -5.40
N THR A 21 -9.23 12.92 -6.02
CA THR A 21 -8.31 11.93 -5.47
C THR A 21 -6.87 12.42 -5.55
N HIS A 22 -5.99 11.73 -4.90
CA HIS A 22 -4.54 11.91 -4.99
C HIS A 22 -3.87 10.55 -5.11
N ASN A 23 -2.83 10.48 -5.95
CA ASN A 23 -2.08 9.25 -6.14
C ASN A 23 -1.04 9.11 -5.04
N PHE A 24 -1.20 8.10 -4.18
CA PHE A 24 -0.32 7.86 -3.04
C PHE A 24 0.87 6.97 -3.43
N ILE A 25 1.97 7.16 -2.73
CA ILE A 25 3.08 6.20 -2.71
C ILE A 25 3.00 5.46 -1.38
N PRO A 26 2.66 4.15 -1.38
CA PRO A 26 2.58 3.34 -0.17
C PRO A 26 3.93 3.22 0.56
N MET A 27 3.92 2.61 1.75
CA MET A 27 5.09 2.44 2.62
C MET A 27 5.69 3.74 3.17
N ASN A 28 4.91 4.83 3.20
CA ASN A 28 5.39 6.13 3.72
C ASN A 28 6.72 6.62 3.11
N GLU A 29 7.04 6.18 1.89
CA GLU A 29 8.31 6.50 1.22
C GLU A 29 8.59 8.00 1.12
N THR A 30 7.54 8.82 1.14
CA THR A 30 7.66 10.27 1.02
C THR A 30 7.82 11.00 2.36
N GLY A 31 7.71 10.31 3.48
CA GLY A 31 7.73 10.94 4.81
C GLY A 31 6.56 11.91 5.06
N VAL A 32 5.46 11.75 4.35
CA VAL A 32 4.26 12.59 4.46
C VAL A 32 3.17 11.82 5.19
N ASP A 33 2.39 12.51 6.01
CA ASP A 33 1.22 11.94 6.67
C ASP A 33 0.11 11.64 5.65
N ASN A 34 0.06 10.37 5.24
CA ASN A 34 -0.90 9.89 4.25
C ASN A 34 -2.34 9.90 4.78
N PHE A 35 -2.58 9.69 6.08
CA PHE A 35 -3.92 9.79 6.66
C PHE A 35 -4.44 11.23 6.58
N ALA A 36 -3.62 12.21 6.95
CA ALA A 36 -3.98 13.62 6.86
C ALA A 36 -4.18 14.10 5.40
N LEU A 37 -3.43 13.54 4.45
CA LEU A 37 -3.65 13.82 3.02
C LEU A 37 -4.93 13.18 2.49
N ALA A 38 -5.25 11.96 2.91
CA ALA A 38 -6.41 11.23 2.44
C ALA A 38 -7.73 11.79 2.96
N ALA A 39 -7.75 12.33 4.19
CA ALA A 39 -8.96 12.75 4.88
C ALA A 39 -9.92 13.64 4.06
N PRO A 40 -9.46 14.63 3.26
CA PRO A 40 -10.35 15.49 2.46
C PRO A 40 -10.68 14.91 1.07
N LEU A 41 -10.19 13.73 0.71
CA LEU A 41 -10.39 13.11 -0.60
C LEU A 41 -11.66 12.26 -0.66
N ASP A 42 -12.18 12.08 -1.86
CA ASP A 42 -13.34 11.21 -2.09
C ASP A 42 -12.96 9.72 -2.04
N PHE A 43 -11.77 9.38 -2.52
CA PHE A 43 -11.16 8.05 -2.42
C PHE A 43 -9.64 8.15 -2.55
N THR A 44 -8.94 7.07 -2.22
CA THR A 44 -7.49 6.94 -2.34
C THR A 44 -7.11 6.16 -3.59
N SER A 45 -5.94 6.44 -4.15
CA SER A 45 -5.38 5.71 -5.29
C SER A 45 -3.87 5.57 -5.19
N TYR A 46 -3.33 4.56 -5.89
CA TYR A 46 -1.89 4.34 -5.95
C TYR A 46 -1.49 3.57 -7.22
N ASP A 47 -0.17 3.41 -7.45
CA ASP A 47 0.39 2.71 -8.60
C ASP A 47 0.95 1.35 -8.20
N ASN A 48 0.45 0.29 -8.83
CA ASN A 48 0.81 -1.09 -8.53
C ASN A 48 1.75 -1.68 -9.59
N TYR A 49 3.01 -1.82 -9.21
CA TYR A 49 4.08 -2.38 -10.04
C TYR A 49 4.74 -3.59 -9.37
N PRO A 50 4.09 -4.75 -9.31
CA PRO A 50 4.55 -5.88 -8.51
C PRO A 50 5.98 -6.33 -8.83
N LEU A 51 6.38 -6.38 -10.11
CA LEU A 51 7.73 -6.78 -10.48
C LEU A 51 8.76 -5.70 -10.22
N GLY A 52 8.46 -4.46 -10.60
CA GLY A 52 9.39 -3.34 -10.40
C GLY A 52 9.67 -3.12 -8.91
N ARG A 53 8.63 -3.17 -8.07
CA ARG A 53 8.79 -3.06 -6.61
C ARG A 53 9.54 -4.24 -6.02
N THR A 54 9.26 -5.46 -6.45
CA THR A 54 10.01 -6.64 -5.99
C THR A 54 11.51 -6.50 -6.29
N ASP A 55 11.86 -6.05 -7.49
CA ASP A 55 13.26 -5.86 -7.89
C ASP A 55 13.96 -4.79 -7.02
N LEU A 56 13.29 -3.68 -6.74
CA LEU A 56 13.85 -2.62 -5.90
C LEU A 56 13.97 -3.02 -4.43
N LEU A 57 12.89 -3.55 -3.85
CA LEU A 57 12.82 -3.84 -2.41
C LEU A 57 13.59 -5.10 -2.01
N MET A 58 13.85 -6.00 -2.96
CA MET A 58 14.64 -7.22 -2.76
C MET A 58 16.03 -7.15 -3.39
N SER A 59 16.53 -5.97 -3.73
CA SER A 59 17.85 -5.81 -4.38
C SER A 59 18.99 -6.48 -3.61
N ASP A 60 18.92 -6.46 -2.29
CA ASP A 60 19.92 -7.04 -1.38
C ASP A 60 19.59 -8.48 -0.93
N ALA A 61 18.47 -9.04 -1.42
CA ALA A 61 18.08 -10.41 -1.09
C ALA A 61 18.99 -11.44 -1.78
N PRO A 62 19.11 -12.66 -1.23
CA PRO A 62 19.81 -13.75 -1.90
C PRO A 62 19.29 -13.96 -3.33
N ALA A 63 20.21 -14.16 -4.28
CA ALA A 63 19.88 -14.28 -5.70
C ALA A 63 18.84 -15.38 -6.02
N GLU A 64 18.77 -16.43 -5.21
CA GLU A 64 17.76 -17.49 -5.33
C GLU A 64 16.37 -16.96 -5.02
N GLN A 65 16.24 -16.19 -3.94
CA GLN A 65 14.96 -15.58 -3.52
C GLN A 65 14.49 -14.55 -4.55
N LEU A 66 15.40 -13.70 -5.05
CA LEU A 66 15.07 -12.74 -6.09
C LEU A 66 14.60 -13.47 -7.37
N ARG A 67 15.31 -14.51 -7.81
CA ARG A 67 14.90 -15.33 -8.97
C ARG A 67 13.54 -15.97 -8.81
N ARG A 68 13.18 -16.38 -7.60
CA ARG A 68 11.86 -16.98 -7.31
C ARG A 68 10.71 -16.03 -7.64
N TYR A 69 10.87 -14.74 -7.32
CA TYR A 69 9.82 -13.74 -7.45
C TYR A 69 9.98 -12.80 -8.66
N MET A 70 11.08 -12.91 -9.40
CA MET A 70 11.41 -11.97 -10.48
C MET A 70 10.31 -11.82 -11.54
N ARG A 71 9.50 -12.84 -11.78
CA ARG A 71 8.45 -12.83 -12.81
C ARG A 71 7.01 -12.92 -12.25
N SER A 72 6.87 -13.11 -10.96
CA SER A 72 5.55 -13.17 -10.29
C SER A 72 5.32 -11.96 -9.36
N GLY A 73 6.37 -11.28 -8.96
CA GLY A 73 6.35 -10.37 -7.82
C GLY A 73 6.40 -11.14 -6.49
N HIS A 74 6.82 -10.46 -5.43
CA HIS A 74 6.70 -10.99 -4.08
C HIS A 74 5.21 -11.06 -3.72
N PRO A 75 4.71 -12.19 -3.17
CA PRO A 75 3.27 -12.41 -2.98
C PRO A 75 2.60 -11.37 -2.06
N ASP A 76 3.35 -10.81 -1.11
CA ASP A 76 2.78 -9.90 -0.14
C ASP A 76 2.94 -8.41 -0.50
N PHE A 77 3.75 -8.02 -1.50
CA PHE A 77 3.95 -6.59 -1.78
C PHE A 77 2.70 -5.91 -2.34
N ALA A 78 2.05 -6.50 -3.34
CA ALA A 78 0.84 -5.93 -3.89
C ALA A 78 -0.27 -5.85 -2.82
N THR A 79 -0.49 -6.94 -2.09
CA THR A 79 -1.51 -7.01 -1.04
C THR A 79 -1.25 -6.04 0.10
N TYR A 80 0.02 -5.84 0.49
CA TYR A 80 0.42 -4.86 1.50
C TYR A 80 0.05 -3.43 1.08
N TYR A 81 0.29 -3.08 -0.17
CA TYR A 81 -0.07 -1.76 -0.71
C TYR A 81 -1.58 -1.57 -0.86
N HIS A 82 -2.30 -2.62 -1.28
CA HIS A 82 -3.77 -2.60 -1.33
C HIS A 82 -4.34 -2.32 0.06
N ASP A 83 -3.90 -3.07 1.07
CA ASP A 83 -4.40 -2.94 2.43
C ASP A 83 -4.04 -1.60 3.06
N GLN A 84 -2.83 -1.07 2.80
CA GLN A 84 -2.46 0.28 3.25
C GLN A 84 -3.33 1.36 2.60
N THR A 85 -3.50 1.30 1.26
CA THR A 85 -4.26 2.32 0.53
C THR A 85 -5.74 2.30 0.93
N ARG A 86 -6.31 1.10 1.09
CA ARG A 86 -7.67 0.90 1.62
C ARG A 86 -7.81 1.49 3.02
N GLY A 87 -6.84 1.23 3.88
CA GLY A 87 -6.84 1.65 5.29
C GLY A 87 -6.86 3.15 5.50
N LEU A 88 -6.35 3.95 4.56
CA LEU A 88 -6.31 5.41 4.70
C LEU A 88 -7.70 6.04 4.90
N LEU A 89 -8.72 5.51 4.24
CA LEU A 89 -10.12 5.96 4.36
C LEU A 89 -11.08 4.86 4.80
N ASN A 90 -10.57 3.65 5.02
CA ASN A 90 -11.39 2.46 5.34
C ASN A 90 -12.54 2.25 4.33
N ARG A 91 -12.22 2.39 3.05
CA ARG A 91 -13.15 2.20 1.91
C ARG A 91 -12.40 1.70 0.67
N GLY A 92 -13.14 1.43 -0.41
CA GLY A 92 -12.56 1.07 -1.69
C GLY A 92 -11.54 2.07 -2.20
N PHE A 93 -10.63 1.62 -3.05
CA PHE A 93 -9.52 2.41 -3.59
C PHE A 93 -9.36 2.16 -5.08
N TRP A 94 -8.60 3.03 -5.76
CA TRP A 94 -8.29 2.85 -7.17
C TRP A 94 -6.80 2.53 -7.37
N ILE A 95 -6.51 1.71 -8.37
CA ILE A 95 -5.18 1.55 -8.91
C ILE A 95 -5.10 2.42 -10.17
N MET A 96 -4.33 3.51 -10.10
CA MET A 96 -4.19 4.43 -11.23
C MET A 96 -3.25 3.89 -12.29
N GLU A 97 -2.25 3.11 -11.87
CA GLU A 97 -1.30 2.49 -12.78
C GLU A 97 -1.06 1.04 -12.37
N GLN A 98 -1.61 0.11 -13.13
CA GLN A 98 -1.32 -1.31 -12.99
C GLN A 98 -0.29 -1.75 -14.00
N GLN A 99 0.74 -2.43 -13.55
CA GLN A 99 1.79 -2.99 -14.41
C GLN A 99 1.22 -3.99 -15.45
N PRO A 100 1.34 -3.74 -16.78
CA PRO A 100 0.90 -4.67 -17.82
C PRO A 100 2.04 -5.52 -18.39
N GLY A 101 3.29 -5.24 -18.03
CA GLY A 101 4.47 -5.89 -18.60
C GLY A 101 5.77 -5.35 -18.03
N PRO A 102 6.88 -5.46 -18.74
CA PRO A 102 8.13 -4.85 -18.31
C PRO A 102 7.98 -3.35 -18.04
N VAL A 103 8.55 -2.86 -16.95
CA VAL A 103 8.77 -1.43 -16.71
C VAL A 103 10.11 -1.00 -17.29
N ASN A 104 10.53 0.25 -17.08
CA ASN A 104 11.80 0.77 -17.62
C ASN A 104 12.69 1.40 -16.55
N TRP A 105 12.28 1.37 -15.28
CA TRP A 105 12.91 2.10 -14.18
C TRP A 105 13.48 1.19 -13.08
N ALA A 106 13.16 -0.12 -13.07
CA ALA A 106 13.75 -1.08 -12.14
C ALA A 106 15.14 -1.55 -12.63
N ASN A 107 15.92 -2.18 -11.75
CA ASN A 107 17.26 -2.70 -12.11
C ASN A 107 17.16 -3.80 -13.18
N ASN A 108 16.15 -4.67 -13.04
CA ASN A 108 15.81 -5.71 -14.00
C ASN A 108 14.34 -5.56 -14.38
N ASN A 109 14.04 -5.61 -15.66
CA ASN A 109 12.69 -5.37 -16.17
C ASN A 109 12.17 -6.62 -16.92
N PRO A 110 11.95 -7.75 -16.20
CA PRO A 110 11.52 -8.99 -16.83
C PRO A 110 10.05 -8.92 -17.27
N ARG A 111 9.70 -9.80 -18.20
CA ARG A 111 8.28 -10.05 -18.49
C ARG A 111 7.62 -10.79 -17.33
N PRO A 112 6.39 -10.42 -16.96
CA PRO A 112 5.60 -11.23 -16.06
C PRO A 112 5.49 -12.68 -16.51
N ALA A 113 5.35 -13.61 -15.59
CA ALA A 113 4.99 -14.97 -15.93
C ALA A 113 3.55 -15.00 -16.50
N PRO A 114 3.24 -15.95 -17.41
CA PRO A 114 1.87 -16.08 -17.92
C PRO A 114 0.85 -16.20 -16.81
N GLY A 115 -0.26 -15.48 -16.93
CA GLY A 115 -1.33 -15.44 -15.94
C GLY A 115 -1.17 -14.38 -14.85
N MET A 116 -0.01 -13.72 -14.73
CA MET A 116 0.23 -12.78 -13.63
C MET A 116 -0.54 -11.47 -13.76
N ILE A 117 -0.74 -10.95 -14.98
CA ILE A 117 -1.55 -9.74 -15.18
C ILE A 117 -3.00 -9.99 -14.75
N ARG A 118 -3.54 -11.14 -15.16
CA ARG A 118 -4.87 -11.59 -14.72
C ARG A 118 -4.93 -11.78 -13.20
N PHE A 119 -3.93 -12.43 -12.61
CA PHE A 119 -3.86 -12.68 -11.17
C PHE A 119 -3.87 -11.36 -10.37
N TRP A 120 -2.95 -10.44 -10.66
CA TRP A 120 -2.85 -9.16 -9.95
C TRP A 120 -4.13 -8.32 -10.09
N THR A 121 -4.79 -8.40 -11.25
CA THR A 121 -6.05 -7.68 -11.47
C THR A 121 -7.16 -8.25 -10.60
N ILE A 122 -7.33 -9.57 -10.55
CA ILE A 122 -8.35 -10.21 -9.71
C ILE A 122 -8.04 -10.00 -8.22
N GLU A 123 -6.76 -10.10 -7.83
CA GLU A 123 -6.31 -9.87 -6.46
C GLU A 123 -6.69 -8.46 -5.98
N ALA A 124 -6.47 -7.43 -6.80
CA ALA A 124 -6.82 -6.06 -6.46
C ALA A 124 -8.32 -5.90 -6.15
N PHE A 125 -9.19 -6.41 -7.00
CA PHE A 125 -10.65 -6.38 -6.78
C PHE A 125 -11.07 -7.23 -5.57
N ALA A 126 -10.45 -8.40 -5.39
CA ALA A 126 -10.71 -9.24 -4.21
C ALA A 126 -10.31 -8.56 -2.89
N GLN A 127 -9.41 -7.57 -2.94
CA GLN A 127 -8.98 -6.77 -1.78
C GLN A 127 -9.67 -5.41 -1.67
N GLY A 128 -10.68 -5.16 -2.51
CA GLY A 128 -11.53 -3.97 -2.40
C GLY A 128 -11.14 -2.82 -3.31
N ALA A 129 -10.43 -3.07 -4.40
CA ALA A 129 -10.28 -2.06 -5.44
C ALA A 129 -11.61 -1.83 -6.16
N ASP A 130 -12.01 -0.57 -6.34
CA ASP A 130 -13.20 -0.18 -7.11
C ASP A 130 -12.87 0.02 -8.59
N CYS A 131 -11.61 0.36 -8.89
CA CYS A 131 -11.15 0.60 -10.26
C CYS A 131 -9.67 0.24 -10.40
N LEU A 132 -9.32 -0.20 -11.61
CA LEU A 132 -7.95 -0.49 -11.98
C LEU A 132 -7.70 0.00 -13.42
N CYS A 133 -6.67 0.83 -13.57
CA CYS A 133 -6.22 1.36 -14.84
C CYS A 133 -4.85 0.78 -15.17
N TYR A 134 -4.69 0.23 -16.37
CA TYR A 134 -3.37 -0.23 -16.79
C TYR A 134 -2.50 0.94 -17.28
N PHE A 135 -1.29 1.02 -16.82
CA PHE A 135 -0.30 1.93 -17.36
C PHE A 135 0.69 1.14 -18.22
N ARG A 136 0.53 1.19 -19.55
CA ARG A 136 -0.31 2.15 -20.30
C ARG A 136 -1.16 1.40 -21.35
N TRP A 137 -2.07 2.11 -21.97
CA TRP A 137 -2.86 1.57 -23.07
C TRP A 137 -1.99 1.08 -24.23
N ARG A 138 -1.06 1.91 -24.70
CA ARG A 138 -0.13 1.57 -25.78
C ARG A 138 1.28 2.02 -25.43
N GLN A 139 2.24 1.14 -25.64
CA GLN A 139 3.65 1.44 -25.48
C GLN A 139 4.05 2.59 -26.43
N ALA A 140 4.76 3.58 -25.91
CA ALA A 140 5.18 4.74 -26.69
C ALA A 140 6.19 4.31 -27.77
N PRO A 141 6.02 4.77 -29.03
CA PRO A 141 6.94 4.42 -30.11
C PRO A 141 8.25 5.23 -30.08
N PHE A 142 8.32 6.29 -29.26
CA PHE A 142 9.46 7.19 -29.13
C PHE A 142 9.41 7.93 -27.78
N ALA A 143 10.45 8.73 -27.50
CA ALA A 143 10.61 9.57 -26.30
C ALA A 143 10.86 8.76 -25.01
N GLN A 144 10.65 9.42 -23.87
CA GLN A 144 10.83 8.80 -22.55
C GLN A 144 9.82 7.67 -22.34
N GLU A 145 10.19 6.72 -21.52
CA GLU A 145 9.39 5.52 -21.18
C GLU A 145 8.98 4.67 -22.41
N GLN A 146 9.66 4.83 -23.55
CA GLN A 146 9.40 3.99 -24.71
C GLN A 146 9.61 2.48 -24.42
N MET A 147 10.38 2.13 -23.41
CA MET A 147 10.59 0.74 -22.98
C MET A 147 9.57 0.27 -21.95
N HIS A 148 8.69 1.15 -21.47
CA HIS A 148 7.59 0.79 -20.59
C HIS A 148 6.48 0.11 -21.40
N ALA A 149 6.13 -1.12 -21.02
CA ALA A 149 5.13 -1.89 -21.75
C ALA A 149 3.73 -1.25 -21.66
N GLY A 150 2.91 -1.54 -22.67
CA GLY A 150 1.48 -1.24 -22.67
C GLY A 150 0.65 -2.49 -22.93
N LEU A 151 -0.67 -2.34 -22.90
CA LEU A 151 -1.59 -3.38 -23.37
C LEU A 151 -1.43 -3.61 -24.88
N LEU A 152 -1.11 -2.54 -25.62
CA LEU A 152 -0.76 -2.58 -27.03
C LEU A 152 0.74 -2.28 -27.22
N ARG A 153 1.32 -2.90 -28.24
CA ARG A 153 2.66 -2.56 -28.76
C ARG A 153 2.64 -1.25 -29.51
N PRO A 154 3.81 -0.69 -29.86
CA PRO A 154 3.88 0.57 -30.63
C PRO A 154 3.15 0.52 -31.98
N ASP A 155 3.06 -0.66 -32.59
CA ASP A 155 2.36 -0.92 -33.85
C ASP A 155 0.85 -1.20 -33.71
N ASN A 156 0.28 -0.99 -32.51
CA ASN A 156 -1.09 -1.30 -32.12
C ASN A 156 -1.44 -2.79 -32.05
N SER A 157 -0.51 -3.71 -32.20
CA SER A 157 -0.77 -5.12 -31.96
C SER A 157 -0.97 -5.41 -30.47
N LYS A 158 -1.83 -6.36 -30.14
CA LYS A 158 -2.12 -6.78 -28.75
C LYS A 158 -0.91 -7.49 -28.14
N THR A 159 -0.64 -7.18 -26.86
CA THR A 159 0.32 -7.95 -26.07
C THR A 159 -0.37 -9.12 -25.37
N GLU A 160 0.41 -9.95 -24.70
CA GLU A 160 -0.12 -11.03 -23.83
C GLU A 160 -0.98 -10.44 -22.69
N ALA A 161 -0.60 -9.25 -22.16
CA ALA A 161 -1.35 -8.55 -21.14
C ALA A 161 -2.76 -8.16 -21.56
N TRP A 162 -2.98 -7.88 -22.85
CA TRP A 162 -4.33 -7.63 -23.37
C TRP A 162 -5.26 -8.81 -23.13
N SER A 163 -4.85 -10.01 -23.53
CA SER A 163 -5.67 -11.21 -23.37
C SER A 163 -5.93 -11.58 -21.91
N GLU A 164 -4.92 -11.37 -21.04
CA GLU A 164 -5.07 -11.60 -19.61
C GLU A 164 -5.99 -10.57 -18.95
N ALA A 165 -5.96 -9.31 -19.39
CA ALA A 165 -6.87 -8.27 -18.94
C ALA A 165 -8.32 -8.56 -19.36
N GLU A 166 -8.54 -8.98 -20.62
CA GLU A 166 -9.88 -9.41 -21.11
C GLU A 166 -10.45 -10.56 -20.26
N GLN A 167 -9.61 -11.56 -19.92
CA GLN A 167 -10.00 -12.66 -19.05
C GLN A 167 -10.33 -12.19 -17.63
N ALA A 168 -9.49 -11.34 -17.04
CA ALA A 168 -9.72 -10.80 -15.71
C ALA A 168 -11.04 -10.02 -15.63
N ILE A 169 -11.32 -9.15 -16.61
CA ILE A 169 -12.56 -8.37 -16.69
C ILE A 169 -13.79 -9.31 -16.74
N ALA A 170 -13.73 -10.35 -17.57
CA ALA A 170 -14.82 -11.32 -17.67
C ALA A 170 -15.05 -12.09 -16.36
N GLU A 171 -13.98 -12.44 -15.65
CA GLU A 171 -14.06 -13.13 -14.35
C GLU A 171 -14.55 -12.22 -13.24
N ILE A 172 -14.07 -10.98 -13.17
CA ILE A 172 -14.54 -9.97 -12.20
C ILE A 172 -16.04 -9.74 -12.36
N ALA A 173 -16.52 -9.61 -13.62
CA ALA A 173 -17.94 -9.46 -13.90
C ALA A 173 -18.74 -10.72 -13.51
N ARG A 174 -18.23 -11.92 -13.82
CA ARG A 174 -18.89 -13.19 -13.50
C ARG A 174 -18.98 -13.46 -12.00
N LEU A 175 -17.93 -13.06 -11.24
CA LEU A 175 -17.84 -13.24 -9.79
C LEU A 175 -18.43 -12.05 -9.02
N ASP A 176 -18.86 -11.02 -9.74
CA ASP A 176 -19.40 -9.77 -9.17
C ASP A 176 -18.46 -9.12 -8.14
N LEU A 177 -17.15 -9.19 -8.38
CA LEU A 177 -16.14 -8.72 -7.42
C LEU A 177 -16.24 -7.21 -7.16
N GLY A 178 -16.64 -6.42 -8.15
CA GLY A 178 -16.81 -4.97 -8.00
C GLY A 178 -17.94 -4.55 -7.05
N ASN A 179 -18.87 -5.47 -6.72
CA ASN A 179 -19.98 -5.24 -5.80
C ASN A 179 -19.83 -6.00 -4.47
N GLN A 180 -18.72 -6.71 -4.29
CA GLN A 180 -18.49 -7.41 -3.03
C GLN A 180 -18.19 -6.41 -1.91
N PRO A 181 -18.62 -6.70 -0.67
CA PRO A 181 -18.24 -5.86 0.46
C PRO A 181 -16.72 -5.90 0.66
N ILE A 182 -16.17 -4.80 1.14
CA ILE A 182 -14.75 -4.74 1.53
C ILE A 182 -14.45 -5.89 2.51
N PRO A 183 -13.36 -6.64 2.30
CA PRO A 183 -12.98 -7.71 3.20
C PRO A 183 -12.86 -7.22 4.66
N LYS A 184 -13.54 -7.88 5.56
CA LYS A 184 -13.45 -7.56 7.00
C LYS A 184 -12.20 -8.19 7.58
N ALA A 185 -11.43 -7.40 8.34
CA ALA A 185 -10.31 -7.86 9.11
C ALA A 185 -10.64 -7.93 10.60
N CYS A 186 -10.14 -8.94 11.30
CA CYS A 186 -10.18 -8.99 12.76
C CYS A 186 -8.82 -8.63 13.38
N VAL A 187 -7.83 -8.34 12.53
CA VAL A 187 -6.48 -7.91 12.91
C VAL A 187 -6.20 -6.57 12.24
N ALA A 188 -5.67 -5.63 13.00
CA ALA A 188 -5.21 -4.36 12.46
C ALA A 188 -3.72 -4.14 12.73
N ILE A 189 -3.07 -3.42 11.83
CA ILE A 189 -1.72 -2.88 12.02
C ILE A 189 -1.84 -1.37 12.16
N ILE A 190 -1.36 -0.83 13.29
CA ILE A 190 -1.20 0.61 13.47
C ILE A 190 0.00 1.07 12.64
N THR A 191 -0.22 2.06 11.80
CA THR A 191 0.83 2.73 11.02
C THR A 191 0.70 4.24 11.13
N GLY A 192 1.81 4.93 10.95
CA GLY A 192 1.89 6.39 10.96
C GLY A 192 3.26 6.85 10.52
N VAL A 193 3.36 8.10 10.11
CA VAL A 193 4.59 8.68 9.59
C VAL A 193 5.63 8.93 10.69
N GLU A 194 5.21 9.05 11.95
CA GLU A 194 6.10 9.31 13.09
C GLU A 194 7.12 8.18 13.29
N GLY A 195 6.71 6.94 13.06
CA GLY A 195 7.61 5.79 13.11
C GLY A 195 8.74 5.88 12.09
N LEU A 196 8.42 6.34 10.89
CA LEU A 196 9.40 6.61 9.83
C LEU A 196 10.33 7.77 10.22
N TRP A 197 9.77 8.92 10.65
CA TRP A 197 10.58 10.07 11.04
C TRP A 197 11.57 9.75 12.16
N VAL A 198 11.12 9.04 13.21
CA VAL A 198 12.01 8.60 14.29
C VAL A 198 13.09 7.66 13.76
N SER A 199 12.73 6.74 12.86
CA SER A 199 13.68 5.83 12.24
C SER A 199 14.74 6.56 11.40
N ASP A 200 14.34 7.57 10.64
CA ASP A 200 15.24 8.32 9.76
C ASP A 200 16.15 9.29 10.52
N ILE A 201 15.60 9.96 11.54
CA ILE A 201 16.36 10.93 12.35
C ILE A 201 17.31 10.21 13.31
N GLU A 202 16.88 9.12 13.94
CA GLU A 202 17.65 8.37 14.94
C GLU A 202 17.68 6.88 14.65
N LYS A 203 18.32 6.49 13.58
CA LYS A 203 18.33 5.12 13.08
C LYS A 203 18.87 4.08 14.08
N GLN A 204 19.80 4.45 14.96
CA GLN A 204 20.44 3.65 16.03
C GLN A 204 21.01 2.28 15.61
N GLY A 205 20.68 1.80 14.43
CA GLY A 205 21.19 0.55 13.88
C GLY A 205 21.15 0.59 12.37
N GLN A 206 22.22 0.20 11.72
CA GLN A 206 22.35 0.30 10.26
C GLN A 206 21.28 -0.52 9.53
N ALA A 207 20.89 -1.65 10.09
CA ALA A 207 19.91 -2.57 9.50
C ALA A 207 18.47 -2.31 9.96
N TYR A 208 18.22 -1.33 10.84
CA TYR A 208 16.85 -1.02 11.25
C TYR A 208 16.17 -0.15 10.18
N ASP A 209 15.06 -0.64 9.68
CA ASP A 209 14.19 0.05 8.75
C ASP A 209 12.73 -0.11 9.17
N PHE A 210 12.02 1.02 9.34
CA PHE A 210 10.64 1.03 9.82
C PHE A 210 9.69 0.25 8.90
N ASN A 211 9.81 0.47 7.59
CA ASN A 211 8.94 -0.18 6.62
C ASN A 211 9.19 -1.70 6.56
N SER A 212 10.45 -2.12 6.64
CA SER A 212 10.82 -3.54 6.69
C SER A 212 10.29 -4.24 7.94
N VAL A 213 10.33 -3.58 9.10
CA VAL A 213 9.73 -4.11 10.34
C VAL A 213 8.22 -4.26 10.16
N GLN A 214 7.53 -3.24 9.68
CA GLN A 214 6.08 -3.27 9.47
C GLN A 214 5.68 -4.35 8.45
N PHE A 215 6.42 -4.45 7.35
CA PHE A 215 6.19 -5.48 6.33
C PHE A 215 6.40 -6.90 6.88
N SER A 216 7.40 -7.11 7.74
CA SER A 216 7.64 -8.42 8.37
C SER A 216 6.47 -8.89 9.23
N PHE A 217 5.87 -7.98 10.01
CA PHE A 217 4.65 -8.29 10.77
C PHE A 217 3.47 -8.58 9.85
N TYR A 218 3.32 -7.81 8.79
CA TYR A 218 2.27 -8.03 7.80
C TYR A 218 2.40 -9.39 7.12
N SER A 219 3.57 -9.74 6.59
CA SER A 219 3.81 -11.03 5.94
C SER A 219 3.55 -12.21 6.88
N ALA A 220 3.98 -12.12 8.14
CA ALA A 220 3.71 -13.17 9.12
C ALA A 220 2.20 -13.37 9.36
N LEU A 221 1.42 -12.29 9.38
CA LEU A 221 -0.04 -12.36 9.49
C LEU A 221 -0.67 -12.97 8.22
N ARG A 222 -0.16 -12.62 7.04
CA ARG A 222 -0.63 -13.19 5.76
C ARG A 222 -0.34 -14.68 5.68
N GLU A 223 0.80 -15.15 6.16
CA GLU A 223 1.13 -16.58 6.25
C GLU A 223 0.13 -17.35 7.14
N LEU A 224 -0.45 -16.70 8.15
CA LEU A 224 -1.52 -17.27 8.97
C LEU A 224 -2.90 -17.23 8.28
N GLY A 225 -3.00 -16.66 7.08
CA GLY A 225 -4.24 -16.60 6.30
C GLY A 225 -5.26 -15.59 6.84
N VAL A 226 -4.84 -14.58 7.59
CA VAL A 226 -5.74 -13.54 8.12
C VAL A 226 -5.73 -12.29 7.24
N ASN A 227 -6.90 -11.64 7.15
CA ASN A 227 -7.01 -10.30 6.58
C ASN A 227 -6.50 -9.27 7.59
N VAL A 228 -5.88 -8.22 7.07
CA VAL A 228 -5.26 -7.15 7.87
C VAL A 228 -5.77 -5.80 7.40
N ASP A 229 -6.17 -4.93 8.32
CA ASP A 229 -6.41 -3.53 8.05
C ASP A 229 -5.25 -2.68 8.57
N PHE A 230 -4.87 -1.65 7.80
CA PHE A 230 -3.97 -0.62 8.29
C PHE A 230 -4.79 0.54 8.85
N ILE A 231 -4.45 0.96 10.05
CA ILE A 231 -5.19 2.00 10.77
C ILE A 231 -4.24 3.05 11.37
N SER A 232 -4.74 4.26 11.56
CA SER A 232 -4.04 5.27 12.36
C SER A 232 -4.14 4.99 13.86
N ILE A 233 -3.31 5.66 14.65
CA ILE A 233 -3.37 5.61 16.11
C ILE A 233 -4.73 6.11 16.66
N ASP A 234 -5.43 6.98 15.90
CA ASP A 234 -6.71 7.57 16.28
C ASP A 234 -7.92 6.73 15.87
N ALA A 235 -7.73 5.64 15.12
CA ALA A 235 -8.82 4.79 14.65
C ALA A 235 -9.60 4.10 15.78
N ASP A 236 -10.84 3.72 15.54
CA ASP A 236 -11.61 2.87 16.44
C ASP A 236 -11.04 1.44 16.46
N PHE A 237 -10.72 0.91 17.63
CA PHE A 237 -10.20 -0.46 17.80
C PHE A 237 -11.29 -1.51 18.02
N SER A 238 -12.55 -1.09 18.21
CA SER A 238 -13.65 -2.00 18.56
C SER A 238 -13.93 -3.12 17.53
N PRO A 239 -13.65 -2.96 16.21
CA PRO A 239 -13.83 -4.02 15.23
C PRO A 239 -12.80 -5.15 15.34
N TYR A 240 -11.65 -4.92 15.99
CA TYR A 240 -10.50 -5.79 15.94
C TYR A 240 -10.36 -6.66 17.19
N LYS A 241 -9.92 -7.90 16.99
CA LYS A 241 -9.52 -8.81 18.09
C LYS A 241 -8.05 -8.60 18.48
N ILE A 242 -7.23 -8.28 17.50
CA ILE A 242 -5.80 -8.05 17.67
C ILE A 242 -5.43 -6.74 16.97
N VAL A 243 -4.69 -5.90 17.67
CA VAL A 243 -4.10 -4.68 17.13
C VAL A 243 -2.59 -4.76 17.29
N VAL A 244 -1.88 -4.71 16.18
CA VAL A 244 -0.41 -4.81 16.15
C VAL A 244 0.16 -3.41 15.90
N ALA A 245 1.10 -3.01 16.72
CA ALA A 245 1.91 -1.80 16.55
C ALA A 245 3.37 -2.23 16.29
N PRO A 246 3.77 -2.51 15.05
CA PRO A 246 5.09 -3.05 14.72
C PRO A 246 6.24 -2.18 15.20
N SER A 247 6.06 -0.86 15.16
CA SER A 247 6.93 0.13 15.77
C SER A 247 6.12 1.42 15.96
N LEU A 248 5.75 1.72 17.18
CA LEU A 248 4.99 2.90 17.56
C LEU A 248 5.82 3.73 18.56
N PRO A 249 6.77 4.56 18.10
CA PRO A 249 7.71 5.23 19.00
C PRO A 249 7.04 6.15 20.01
N ILE A 250 6.00 6.87 19.57
CA ILE A 250 5.27 7.82 20.41
C ILE A 250 4.02 7.16 20.95
N ILE A 251 3.95 7.00 22.25
CA ILE A 251 2.78 6.49 22.99
C ILE A 251 2.45 7.51 24.07
N ASP A 252 1.30 8.14 23.94
CA ASP A 252 0.80 9.09 24.93
C ASP A 252 -0.25 8.49 25.87
N ALA A 253 -0.63 9.27 26.88
CA ALA A 253 -1.61 8.82 27.88
C ALA A 253 -3.01 8.60 27.26
N ALA A 254 -3.38 9.30 26.20
CA ALA A 254 -4.66 9.16 25.52
C ALA A 254 -4.72 7.81 24.79
N PHE A 255 -3.66 7.44 24.10
CA PHE A 255 -3.55 6.14 23.44
C PHE A 255 -3.56 4.98 24.46
N VAL A 256 -2.79 5.11 25.57
CA VAL A 256 -2.81 4.10 26.65
C VAL A 256 -4.21 3.91 27.22
N LYS A 257 -4.94 5.01 27.47
CA LYS A 257 -6.32 4.94 27.93
C LYS A 257 -7.20 4.21 26.92
N LYS A 258 -7.10 4.55 25.66
CA LYS A 258 -7.85 3.93 24.56
C LYS A 258 -7.56 2.42 24.45
N CYS A 259 -6.31 2.00 24.58
CA CYS A 259 -5.95 0.58 24.62
C CYS A 259 -6.61 -0.15 25.79
N LYS A 260 -6.60 0.44 27.00
CA LYS A 260 -7.21 -0.15 28.20
C LYS A 260 -8.74 -0.25 28.13
N GLU A 261 -9.38 0.65 27.40
CA GLU A 261 -10.84 0.64 27.18
C GLU A 261 -11.27 -0.28 26.03
N SER A 262 -10.32 -0.77 25.22
CA SER A 262 -10.58 -1.67 24.10
C SER A 262 -10.61 -3.14 24.57
N ASN A 263 -11.42 -3.94 23.88
CA ASN A 263 -11.41 -5.41 24.04
C ASN A 263 -10.35 -6.11 23.16
N ALA A 264 -9.61 -5.38 22.35
CA ALA A 264 -8.57 -5.93 21.50
C ALA A 264 -7.32 -6.32 22.32
N GLN A 265 -6.62 -7.36 21.87
CA GLN A 265 -5.27 -7.66 22.34
C GLN A 265 -4.26 -6.81 21.56
N PHE A 266 -3.30 -6.19 22.26
CA PHE A 266 -2.28 -5.36 21.64
C PHE A 266 -0.93 -6.08 21.60
N ILE A 267 -0.27 -6.02 20.45
CA ILE A 267 1.09 -6.52 20.25
C ILE A 267 1.96 -5.33 19.87
N PHE A 268 2.94 -5.01 20.70
CA PHE A 268 3.89 -3.93 20.44
C PHE A 268 5.23 -4.51 19.98
N GLY A 269 5.70 -4.02 18.84
CA GLY A 269 7.02 -4.34 18.29
C GLY A 269 8.13 -3.42 18.84
N PRO A 270 9.32 -3.52 18.28
CA PRO A 270 10.50 -2.81 18.78
C PRO A 270 10.30 -1.29 18.70
N ARG A 271 10.96 -0.58 19.62
CA ARG A 271 10.97 0.90 19.79
C ARG A 271 9.61 1.52 20.15
N SER A 272 8.57 0.77 20.37
CA SER A 272 7.29 1.32 20.82
C SER A 272 7.46 2.02 22.18
N GLY A 273 6.87 3.22 22.32
CA GLY A 273 6.96 4.04 23.53
C GLY A 273 8.37 4.59 23.86
N SER A 274 9.26 4.65 22.89
CA SER A 274 10.63 5.09 23.09
C SER A 274 10.84 6.62 23.01
N LYS A 275 9.82 7.37 22.56
CA LYS A 275 9.89 8.82 22.33
C LYS A 275 8.66 9.55 22.87
N THR A 276 8.87 10.81 23.23
CA THR A 276 7.79 11.78 23.44
C THR A 276 7.36 12.40 22.10
N SER A 277 6.27 13.19 22.11
CA SER A 277 5.81 13.97 20.95
C SER A 277 6.85 14.95 20.40
N GLU A 278 7.77 15.42 21.24
CA GLU A 278 8.89 16.29 20.86
C GLU A 278 10.17 15.51 20.53
N PHE A 279 10.07 14.20 20.28
CA PHE A 279 11.17 13.26 19.99
C PHE A 279 12.21 13.14 21.12
N GLY A 280 11.88 13.61 22.33
CA GLY A 280 12.68 13.39 23.53
C GLY A 280 12.52 11.98 24.10
N TYR A 281 13.28 11.69 25.15
CA TYR A 281 13.12 10.45 25.91
C TYR A 281 11.95 10.55 26.90
N PRO A 282 11.09 9.54 27.01
CA PRO A 282 10.07 9.49 28.05
C PRO A 282 10.71 9.37 29.44
N GLN A 283 10.04 9.91 30.48
CA GLN A 283 10.53 9.85 31.86
C GLN A 283 10.37 8.45 32.50
N SER A 284 9.53 7.62 31.92
CA SER A 284 9.28 6.25 32.38
C SER A 284 9.41 5.28 31.20
N LEU A 285 9.61 4.01 31.52
CA LEU A 285 9.50 2.94 30.52
C LEU A 285 8.10 2.94 29.88
N PRO A 286 7.97 2.44 28.65
CA PRO A 286 6.67 2.25 28.02
C PRO A 286 5.72 1.45 28.92
N PRO A 287 4.43 1.80 28.90
CA PRO A 287 3.42 1.14 29.71
C PRO A 287 3.19 -0.31 29.34
#